data_e6b938adf04ba8ee86571c2b97415dbc
#
_entry.id   e6b938adf04ba8ee86571c2b97415dbc
#
_cell.length_a   1.000
_cell.length_b   1.000
_cell.length_c   1.000
_cell.angle_alpha   90.00
_cell.angle_beta   90.00
_cell.angle_gamma   90.00
#
_symmetry.space_group_name_H-M   'P 1'
#
loop_
_entity.id
_entity.type
_entity.pdbx_description
1 polymer ?
#
loop_
_entity_poly.entity_id
_entity_poly.type
_entity_poly.pdbx_seq_one_letter_code
_entity_poly.pdbx_strand_id
1 'polypeptide(L)'
;QYSFTPNPAKTFHRGGTDYFLHGRTAKMANWQTPKSTGEKIGTVIATKHNAIRVQLRPNITLHNGDGICYEDQGFSINRIEGDWIFPNIQVSQIGNRVIGTTLYRNLDIEFLRSLQAERRMPITIRFEVVDAGYRLTIGEKSTIFEAEHQSATNPERALQTIIQQLSKLGDTDYIANDIQIFAHDQLCSDTFPYFIPT
;
A
#
# COMPACT_ATOMS: atom_id res chain seq x y z
N GLN A 1 -10.81 -4.27 -12.68
CA GLN A 1 -11.80 -4.32 -11.59
C GLN A 1 -11.07 -3.99 -10.30
N TYR A 2 -11.56 -3.02 -9.50
CA TYR A 2 -10.90 -2.62 -8.25
C TYR A 2 -11.14 -3.68 -7.17
N SER A 3 -10.11 -3.96 -6.36
CA SER A 3 -10.15 -4.94 -5.26
C SER A 3 -10.74 -4.38 -3.96
N PHE A 4 -11.14 -3.12 -3.94
CA PHE A 4 -11.69 -2.44 -2.76
C PHE A 4 -12.98 -1.67 -3.08
N THR A 5 -13.78 -1.40 -2.06
CA THR A 5 -14.94 -0.53 -2.16
C THR A 5 -14.51 0.90 -1.85
N PRO A 6 -14.65 1.86 -2.79
CA PRO A 6 -14.29 3.25 -2.56
C PRO A 6 -15.08 3.85 -1.39
N ASN A 7 -14.38 4.49 -0.46
CA ASN A 7 -14.99 5.21 0.66
C ASN A 7 -14.24 6.53 0.92
N PRO A 8 -14.67 7.65 0.32
CA PRO A 8 -14.02 8.95 0.49
C PRO A 8 -13.99 9.45 1.94
N ALA A 9 -14.94 9.02 2.79
CA ALA A 9 -14.98 9.41 4.20
C ALA A 9 -13.81 8.83 5.02
N LYS A 10 -13.15 7.77 4.51
CA LYS A 10 -11.97 7.15 5.14
C LYS A 10 -10.64 7.74 4.68
N THR A 11 -10.66 8.69 3.76
CA THR A 11 -9.48 9.42 3.28
C THR A 11 -9.42 10.81 3.90
N PHE A 12 -8.37 11.58 3.59
CA PHE A 12 -8.29 12.95 4.06
C PHE A 12 -9.45 13.79 3.49
N HIS A 13 -10.27 14.35 4.37
CA HIS A 13 -11.31 15.32 4.01
C HIS A 13 -11.54 16.32 5.13
N ARG A 14 -12.04 17.51 4.79
CA ARG A 14 -12.44 18.58 5.71
C ARG A 14 -13.93 18.91 5.63
N GLY A 15 -14.73 17.89 5.44
CA GLY A 15 -16.13 18.00 5.06
C GLY A 15 -16.29 17.92 3.54
N GLY A 16 -17.48 17.60 3.09
CA GLY A 16 -17.87 17.57 1.68
C GLY A 16 -18.62 18.84 1.28
N THR A 17 -18.54 19.19 0.00
CA THR A 17 -19.39 20.19 -0.62
C THR A 17 -19.73 19.74 -2.03
N ASP A 18 -20.95 19.94 -2.44
CA ASP A 18 -21.42 19.81 -3.82
C ASP A 18 -21.14 21.07 -4.64
N TYR A 19 -20.39 22.01 -4.05
CA TYR A 19 -19.98 23.26 -4.66
C TYR A 19 -21.21 24.03 -5.18
N PHE A 20 -21.32 24.27 -6.46
CA PHE A 20 -22.44 24.98 -7.07
C PHE A 20 -23.43 24.07 -7.83
N LEU A 21 -23.35 22.75 -7.64
CA LEU A 21 -24.20 21.79 -8.37
C LEU A 21 -25.71 22.07 -8.19
N HIS A 22 -26.10 22.46 -6.98
CA HIS A 22 -27.50 22.76 -6.62
C HIS A 22 -27.74 24.25 -6.34
N GLY A 23 -26.86 25.13 -6.81
CA GLY A 23 -26.95 26.58 -6.62
C GLY A 23 -25.84 27.10 -5.69
N ARG A 24 -25.86 28.43 -5.45
CA ARG A 24 -24.85 29.07 -4.58
C ARG A 24 -25.07 28.71 -3.12
N THR A 25 -24.03 28.25 -2.48
CA THR A 25 -23.99 27.98 -1.04
C THR A 25 -22.91 28.81 -0.35
N ALA A 26 -23.18 29.29 0.87
CA ALA A 26 -22.20 30.00 1.68
C ALA A 26 -21.18 29.08 2.35
N LYS A 27 -21.48 27.76 2.45
CA LYS A 27 -20.63 26.77 3.11
C LYS A 27 -19.81 25.96 2.08
N MET A 28 -18.85 26.61 1.43
CA MET A 28 -18.00 25.95 0.43
C MET A 28 -16.66 25.45 0.99
N ALA A 29 -16.30 25.88 2.19
CA ALA A 29 -15.04 25.49 2.82
C ALA A 29 -15.19 25.34 4.33
N ASN A 30 -14.38 24.49 4.92
CA ASN A 30 -14.26 24.37 6.37
C ASN A 30 -13.17 25.33 6.85
N TRP A 31 -13.57 26.41 7.52
CA TRP A 31 -12.69 27.42 8.09
C TRP A 31 -12.25 27.08 9.53
N GLN A 32 -12.85 26.06 10.16
CA GLN A 32 -12.62 25.74 11.56
C GLN A 32 -11.33 24.97 11.79
N THR A 33 -10.93 24.13 10.83
CA THR A 33 -9.70 23.32 10.96
C THR A 33 -9.03 23.06 9.62
N PRO A 34 -7.68 23.15 9.57
CA PRO A 34 -6.91 22.70 8.42
C PRO A 34 -6.74 21.16 8.38
N LYS A 35 -7.06 20.47 9.48
CA LYS A 35 -6.90 19.01 9.63
C LYS A 35 -8.08 18.25 9.03
N SER A 36 -7.88 16.96 8.81
CA SER A 36 -8.98 16.05 8.44
C SER A 36 -10.02 16.01 9.55
N THR A 37 -11.30 16.12 9.18
CA THR A 37 -12.43 15.99 10.13
C THR A 37 -12.65 14.54 10.56
N GLY A 38 -12.26 13.56 9.72
CA GLY A 38 -12.36 12.14 10.03
C GLY A 38 -13.79 11.57 10.04
N GLU A 39 -13.86 10.26 10.17
CA GLU A 39 -15.09 9.49 10.32
C GLU A 39 -15.49 9.44 11.81
N LYS A 40 -16.72 9.81 12.16
CA LYS A 40 -17.21 9.71 13.55
C LYS A 40 -17.28 8.24 13.97
N ILE A 41 -16.49 7.86 14.99
CA ILE A 41 -16.38 6.46 15.46
C ILE A 41 -17.17 6.15 16.72
N GLY A 42 -17.31 7.11 17.63
CA GLY A 42 -18.00 6.86 18.89
C GLY A 42 -17.77 7.94 19.93
N THR A 43 -18.08 7.60 21.19
CA THR A 43 -17.95 8.50 22.33
C THR A 43 -17.21 7.80 23.47
N VAL A 44 -16.34 8.52 24.15
CA VAL A 44 -15.63 8.01 25.32
C VAL A 44 -16.59 7.89 26.51
N ILE A 45 -16.66 6.70 27.10
CA ILE A 45 -17.58 6.40 28.22
C ILE A 45 -16.86 6.13 29.54
N ALA A 46 -15.56 5.78 29.50
CA ALA A 46 -14.75 5.56 30.70
C ALA A 46 -13.27 5.74 30.40
N THR A 47 -12.48 5.96 31.44
CA THR A 47 -11.01 6.05 31.36
C THR A 47 -10.33 5.18 32.41
N LYS A 48 -9.15 4.68 32.10
CA LYS A 48 -8.18 4.07 33.02
C LYS A 48 -6.87 4.86 32.92
N HIS A 49 -5.87 4.49 33.74
CA HIS A 49 -4.56 5.16 33.74
C HIS A 49 -3.95 5.31 32.34
N ASN A 50 -4.03 4.29 31.51
CA ASN A 50 -3.40 4.23 30.19
C ASN A 50 -4.36 3.84 29.05
N ALA A 51 -5.67 3.84 29.28
CA ALA A 51 -6.66 3.43 28.28
C ALA A 51 -7.96 4.24 28.42
N ILE A 52 -8.67 4.35 27.29
CA ILE A 52 -10.02 4.90 27.21
C ILE A 52 -10.98 3.82 26.73
N ARG A 53 -12.20 3.80 27.27
CA ARG A 53 -13.28 2.95 26.79
C ARG A 53 -14.20 3.75 25.89
N VAL A 54 -14.45 3.22 24.71
CA VAL A 54 -15.22 3.94 23.68
C VAL A 54 -16.48 3.15 23.35
N GLN A 55 -17.62 3.81 23.41
CA GLN A 55 -18.85 3.30 22.87
C GLN A 55 -18.83 3.55 21.34
N LEU A 56 -18.44 2.52 20.60
CA LEU A 56 -18.35 2.59 19.14
C LEU A 56 -19.75 2.63 18.50
N ARG A 57 -19.83 3.31 17.36
CA ARG A 57 -21.00 3.25 16.49
C ARG A 57 -21.10 1.88 15.82
N PRO A 58 -22.30 1.44 15.41
CA PRO A 58 -22.47 0.23 14.63
C PRO A 58 -21.57 0.22 13.38
N ASN A 59 -21.03 -0.92 13.05
CA ASN A 59 -20.18 -1.17 11.88
C ASN A 59 -18.82 -0.44 11.88
N ILE A 60 -18.38 0.08 13.03
CA ILE A 60 -17.02 0.60 13.18
C ILE A 60 -16.15 -0.47 13.81
N THR A 61 -15.07 -0.82 13.10
CA THR A 61 -13.97 -1.65 13.59
C THR A 61 -12.71 -0.80 13.63
N LEU A 62 -11.98 -0.86 14.74
CA LEU A 62 -10.71 -0.13 14.90
C LEU A 62 -9.53 -1.09 14.85
N HIS A 63 -8.40 -0.58 14.40
CA HIS A 63 -7.16 -1.35 14.28
C HIS A 63 -5.99 -0.62 14.95
N ASN A 64 -4.98 -1.39 15.34
CA ASN A 64 -3.73 -0.82 15.83
C ASN A 64 -3.10 0.04 14.73
N GLY A 65 -2.70 1.25 15.07
CA GLY A 65 -2.17 2.23 14.13
C GLY A 65 -3.21 3.20 13.58
N ASP A 66 -4.53 2.98 13.80
CA ASP A 66 -5.55 3.95 13.42
C ASP A 66 -5.29 5.31 14.09
N GLY A 67 -5.45 6.38 13.33
CA GLY A 67 -5.36 7.75 13.83
C GLY A 67 -6.71 8.23 14.30
N ILE A 68 -6.76 8.67 15.55
CA ILE A 68 -7.97 9.19 16.20
C ILE A 68 -7.81 10.68 16.46
N CYS A 69 -8.85 11.45 16.21
CA CYS A 69 -8.87 12.88 16.53
C CYS A 69 -10.16 13.28 17.26
N TYR A 70 -10.03 14.35 18.02
CA TYR A 70 -11.11 15.03 18.75
C TYR A 70 -10.68 16.49 18.91
N GLU A 71 -11.61 17.42 18.69
CA GLU A 71 -11.25 18.85 18.66
C GLU A 71 -10.02 19.12 17.81
N ASP A 72 -9.01 19.80 18.34
CA ASP A 72 -7.75 20.08 17.66
C ASP A 72 -6.61 19.09 18.00
N GLN A 73 -6.91 18.03 18.70
CA GLN A 73 -5.97 17.04 19.19
C GLN A 73 -6.14 15.69 18.49
N GLY A 74 -5.19 14.79 18.71
CA GLY A 74 -5.26 13.44 18.17
C GLY A 74 -4.18 12.53 18.75
N PHE A 75 -4.39 11.24 18.57
CA PHE A 75 -3.46 10.18 18.96
C PHE A 75 -3.58 9.00 17.99
N SER A 76 -2.59 8.12 17.98
CA SER A 76 -2.67 6.83 17.30
C SER A 76 -3.02 5.73 18.29
N ILE A 77 -3.76 4.74 17.82
CA ILE A 77 -4.07 3.54 18.61
C ILE A 77 -2.83 2.66 18.66
N ASN A 78 -2.29 2.45 19.85
CA ASN A 78 -1.18 1.53 20.08
C ASN A 78 -1.67 0.09 20.24
N ARG A 79 -2.78 -0.11 20.99
CA ARG A 79 -3.35 -1.43 21.27
C ARG A 79 -4.86 -1.32 21.54
N ILE A 80 -5.59 -2.40 21.25
CA ILE A 80 -7.02 -2.54 21.54
C ILE A 80 -7.24 -3.84 22.33
N GLU A 81 -8.04 -3.75 23.41
CA GLU A 81 -8.47 -4.89 24.22
C GLU A 81 -9.99 -4.78 24.47
N GLY A 82 -10.77 -5.51 23.70
CA GLY A 82 -12.24 -5.36 23.71
C GLY A 82 -12.65 -3.93 23.35
N ASP A 83 -13.38 -3.26 24.26
CA ASP A 83 -13.81 -1.86 24.08
C ASP A 83 -12.75 -0.84 24.55
N TRP A 84 -11.60 -1.29 25.05
CA TRP A 84 -10.55 -0.42 25.59
C TRP A 84 -9.50 -0.13 24.51
N ILE A 85 -9.25 1.15 24.30
CA ILE A 85 -8.24 1.67 23.38
C ILE A 85 -7.08 2.21 24.21
N PHE A 86 -5.87 1.78 23.88
CA PHE A 86 -4.62 2.25 24.46
C PHE A 86 -3.97 3.22 23.47
N PRO A 87 -4.02 4.54 23.72
CA PRO A 87 -3.38 5.54 22.87
C PRO A 87 -1.85 5.46 22.99
N ASN A 88 -1.15 5.99 21.98
CA ASN A 88 0.29 6.17 22.01
C ASN A 88 0.77 7.34 22.88
N ILE A 89 -0.16 8.05 23.49
CA ILE A 89 0.07 9.16 24.44
C ILE A 89 -0.56 8.83 25.80
N GLN A 90 -0.17 9.56 26.82
CA GLN A 90 -0.79 9.40 28.15
C GLN A 90 -2.25 9.88 28.13
N VAL A 91 -3.16 9.14 28.76
CA VAL A 91 -4.59 9.50 28.83
C VAL A 91 -4.79 10.86 29.51
N SER A 92 -3.93 11.25 30.44
CA SER A 92 -3.93 12.58 31.07
C SER A 92 -3.72 13.72 30.06
N GLN A 93 -3.03 13.47 28.96
CA GLN A 93 -2.82 14.45 27.89
C GLN A 93 -4.06 14.62 26.98
N ILE A 94 -4.98 13.63 26.98
CA ILE A 94 -6.26 13.74 26.27
C ILE A 94 -7.19 14.76 26.97
N GLY A 95 -6.88 15.16 28.19
CA GLY A 95 -7.57 16.21 28.95
C GLY A 95 -8.48 15.68 30.08
N ASN A 96 -8.81 16.57 31.02
CA ASN A 96 -9.57 16.22 32.24
C ASN A 96 -11.06 15.92 32.00
N ARG A 97 -11.59 16.12 30.79
CA ARG A 97 -12.99 15.91 30.42
C ARG A 97 -13.14 14.95 29.23
N VAL A 98 -12.33 13.90 29.19
CA VAL A 98 -12.34 12.93 28.10
C VAL A 98 -13.66 12.17 28.00
N ILE A 99 -14.32 11.89 29.14
CA ILE A 99 -15.61 11.20 29.16
C ILE A 99 -16.68 12.10 28.54
N GLY A 100 -17.42 11.55 27.57
CA GLY A 100 -18.41 12.29 26.78
C GLY A 100 -17.86 12.88 25.48
N THR A 101 -16.53 12.87 25.28
CA THR A 101 -15.92 13.36 24.04
C THR A 101 -16.23 12.46 22.86
N THR A 102 -16.68 13.07 21.77
CA THR A 102 -16.84 12.36 20.50
C THR A 102 -15.49 12.21 19.81
N LEU A 103 -15.19 10.99 19.39
CA LEU A 103 -13.97 10.65 18.66
C LEU A 103 -14.24 10.45 17.17
N TYR A 104 -13.27 10.83 16.39
CA TYR A 104 -13.26 10.67 14.94
C TYR A 104 -12.00 9.93 14.52
N ARG A 105 -12.09 9.09 13.49
CA ARG A 105 -10.95 8.42 12.86
C ARG A 105 -10.52 9.19 11.63
N ASN A 106 -9.33 9.78 11.65
CA ASN A 106 -8.76 10.52 10.51
C ASN A 106 -7.73 9.72 9.71
N LEU A 107 -7.35 8.53 10.20
CA LEU A 107 -6.48 7.58 9.53
C LEU A 107 -6.99 6.16 9.77
N ASP A 108 -7.48 5.50 8.73
CA ASP A 108 -7.88 4.09 8.73
C ASP A 108 -6.76 3.27 8.08
N ILE A 109 -5.95 2.61 8.90
CA ILE A 109 -4.78 1.84 8.44
C ILE A 109 -5.18 0.67 7.54
N GLU A 110 -6.25 -0.04 7.88
CA GLU A 110 -6.72 -1.18 7.09
C GLU A 110 -7.23 -0.73 5.71
N PHE A 111 -7.99 0.37 5.68
CA PHE A 111 -8.43 0.95 4.43
C PHE A 111 -7.25 1.41 3.56
N LEU A 112 -6.25 2.10 4.14
CA LEU A 112 -5.06 2.51 3.42
C LEU A 112 -4.28 1.33 2.83
N ARG A 113 -4.13 0.24 3.59
CA ARG A 113 -3.52 -0.99 3.07
C ARG A 113 -4.30 -1.57 1.90
N SER A 114 -5.62 -1.51 1.95
CA SER A 114 -6.47 -1.96 0.83
C SER A 114 -6.31 -1.11 -0.44
N LEU A 115 -5.88 0.16 -0.31
CA LEU A 115 -5.61 1.04 -1.44
C LEU A 115 -4.25 0.79 -2.10
N GLN A 116 -3.33 0.15 -1.39
CA GLN A 116 -2.00 -0.20 -1.88
C GLN A 116 -2.03 -1.46 -2.77
N ALA A 117 -3.10 -1.65 -3.55
CA ALA A 117 -3.09 -2.62 -4.62
C ALA A 117 -1.94 -2.25 -5.58
N GLU A 118 -0.94 -3.11 -5.67
CA GLU A 118 0.14 -2.96 -6.64
C GLU A 118 -0.46 -2.92 -8.05
N ARG A 119 -0.56 -1.73 -8.61
CA ARG A 119 -1.02 -1.51 -9.98
C ARG A 119 0.15 -1.69 -10.94
N ARG A 120 0.74 -2.87 -10.93
CA ARG A 120 1.82 -3.19 -11.87
C ARG A 120 1.23 -3.77 -13.15
N MET A 121 1.71 -3.29 -14.28
CA MET A 121 1.34 -3.83 -15.59
C MET A 121 2.10 -5.13 -15.82
N PRO A 122 1.40 -6.24 -16.14
CA PRO A 122 2.06 -7.49 -16.46
C PRO A 122 2.82 -7.35 -17.79
N ILE A 123 4.07 -7.79 -17.79
CA ILE A 123 4.90 -7.86 -19.01
C ILE A 123 5.46 -9.26 -19.20
N THR A 124 5.67 -9.62 -20.47
CA THR A 124 6.46 -10.79 -20.86
C THR A 124 7.87 -10.32 -21.17
N ILE A 125 8.84 -10.99 -20.59
CA ILE A 125 10.27 -10.76 -20.82
C ILE A 125 10.80 -11.94 -21.62
N ARG A 126 11.39 -11.67 -22.79
CA ARG A 126 12.09 -12.67 -23.59
C ARG A 126 13.58 -12.40 -23.55
N PHE A 127 14.34 -13.39 -23.09
CA PHE A 127 15.78 -13.37 -23.01
C PHE A 127 16.37 -14.44 -23.91
N GLU A 128 17.27 -14.07 -24.79
CA GLU A 128 17.80 -14.93 -25.85
C GLU A 128 19.32 -14.85 -25.91
N VAL A 129 19.95 -15.98 -26.12
CA VAL A 129 21.37 -16.07 -26.47
C VAL A 129 21.49 -15.79 -27.98
N VAL A 130 22.32 -14.82 -28.33
CA VAL A 130 22.65 -14.42 -29.73
C VAL A 130 24.16 -14.43 -29.90
N ASP A 131 24.67 -14.49 -31.12
CA ASP A 131 26.12 -14.59 -31.39
C ASP A 131 26.94 -13.47 -30.74
N ALA A 132 26.40 -12.26 -30.66
CA ALA A 132 27.06 -11.11 -30.04
C ALA A 132 26.89 -11.02 -28.52
N GLY A 133 26.19 -11.95 -27.87
CA GLY A 133 25.89 -11.91 -26.44
C GLY A 133 24.46 -12.28 -26.10
N TYR A 134 23.70 -11.37 -25.50
CA TYR A 134 22.34 -11.64 -25.03
C TYR A 134 21.37 -10.58 -25.51
N ARG A 135 20.19 -11.01 -25.97
CA ARG A 135 19.10 -10.12 -26.35
C ARG A 135 18.00 -10.16 -25.29
N LEU A 136 17.56 -8.98 -24.85
CA LEU A 136 16.38 -8.79 -23.99
C LEU A 136 15.29 -8.11 -24.80
N THR A 137 14.10 -8.70 -24.83
CA THR A 137 12.94 -8.16 -25.53
C THR A 137 11.76 -8.02 -24.57
N ILE A 138 11.12 -6.85 -24.56
CA ILE A 138 9.91 -6.54 -23.79
C ILE A 138 8.94 -5.83 -24.73
N GLY A 139 7.82 -6.48 -25.06
CA GLY A 139 6.89 -5.97 -26.08
C GLY A 139 7.58 -5.82 -27.44
N GLU A 140 7.53 -4.61 -27.99
CA GLU A 140 8.16 -4.28 -29.28
C GLU A 140 9.62 -3.79 -29.15
N LYS A 141 10.12 -3.59 -27.92
CA LYS A 141 11.47 -3.09 -27.66
C LYS A 141 12.43 -4.24 -27.43
N SER A 142 13.58 -4.17 -28.08
CA SER A 142 14.66 -5.14 -27.96
C SER A 142 15.99 -4.45 -27.80
N THR A 143 16.86 -5.00 -26.96
CA THR A 143 18.22 -4.51 -26.72
C THR A 143 19.18 -5.70 -26.70
N ILE A 144 20.35 -5.55 -27.29
CA ILE A 144 21.43 -6.56 -27.28
C ILE A 144 22.52 -6.06 -26.31
N PHE A 145 22.92 -6.95 -25.42
CA PHE A 145 24.05 -6.77 -24.51
C PHE A 145 25.21 -7.63 -25.02
N GLU A 146 26.27 -6.98 -25.48
CA GLU A 146 27.45 -7.67 -25.93
C GLU A 146 28.19 -8.34 -24.76
N ALA A 147 28.40 -9.64 -24.86
CA ALA A 147 29.06 -10.41 -23.83
C ALA A 147 29.62 -11.72 -24.40
N GLU A 148 30.76 -12.18 -23.89
CA GLU A 148 31.29 -13.51 -24.19
C GLU A 148 30.48 -14.58 -23.46
N HIS A 149 30.18 -15.67 -24.15
CA HIS A 149 29.47 -16.79 -23.59
C HIS A 149 30.42 -17.69 -22.79
N GLN A 150 30.18 -17.80 -21.49
CA GLN A 150 30.89 -18.71 -20.61
C GLN A 150 29.96 -19.87 -20.21
N SER A 151 30.46 -21.10 -20.24
CA SER A 151 29.66 -22.26 -19.86
C SER A 151 29.31 -22.22 -18.37
N ALA A 152 28.05 -22.53 -18.03
CA ALA A 152 27.60 -22.62 -16.67
C ALA A 152 28.11 -23.93 -16.02
N THR A 153 28.70 -23.83 -14.82
CA THR A 153 29.09 -25.02 -14.02
C THR A 153 27.85 -25.78 -13.53
N ASN A 154 26.75 -25.05 -13.27
CA ASN A 154 25.47 -25.64 -12.88
C ASN A 154 24.35 -24.99 -13.70
N PRO A 155 23.90 -25.64 -14.81
CA PRO A 155 22.90 -25.08 -15.72
C PRO A 155 21.51 -24.88 -15.09
N GLU A 156 21.08 -25.70 -14.14
CA GLU A 156 19.80 -25.55 -13.43
C GLU A 156 19.82 -24.27 -12.58
N ARG A 157 20.89 -24.10 -11.80
CA ARG A 157 21.07 -22.91 -10.97
C ARG A 157 21.21 -21.63 -11.81
N ALA A 158 21.87 -21.73 -12.98
CA ALA A 158 22.01 -20.61 -13.91
C ALA A 158 20.64 -20.13 -14.37
N LEU A 159 19.75 -21.04 -14.78
CA LEU A 159 18.37 -20.71 -15.19
C LEU A 159 17.60 -20.03 -14.05
N GLN A 160 17.62 -20.60 -12.84
CA GLN A 160 16.93 -20.03 -11.68
C GLN A 160 17.45 -18.63 -11.35
N THR A 161 18.77 -18.43 -11.44
CA THR A 161 19.38 -17.12 -11.18
C THR A 161 18.90 -16.06 -12.17
N ILE A 162 18.87 -16.40 -13.47
CA ILE A 162 18.39 -15.49 -14.52
C ILE A 162 16.93 -15.12 -14.27
N ILE A 163 16.05 -16.09 -14.04
CA ILE A 163 14.62 -15.87 -13.75
C ILE A 163 14.47 -14.94 -12.55
N GLN A 164 15.21 -15.21 -11.47
CA GLN A 164 15.17 -14.39 -10.27
C GLN A 164 15.66 -12.95 -10.52
N GLN A 165 16.69 -12.75 -11.33
CA GLN A 165 17.19 -11.40 -11.64
C GLN A 165 16.23 -10.64 -12.56
N LEU A 166 15.71 -11.27 -13.60
CA LEU A 166 14.75 -10.67 -14.52
C LEU A 166 13.40 -10.35 -13.85
N SER A 167 13.05 -11.06 -12.76
CA SER A 167 11.85 -10.77 -11.96
C SER A 167 11.99 -9.52 -11.09
N LYS A 168 13.20 -9.03 -10.85
CA LYS A 168 13.47 -7.86 -9.98
C LYS A 168 13.30 -6.56 -10.76
N LEU A 169 12.07 -6.13 -10.93
CA LEU A 169 11.77 -4.89 -11.66
C LEU A 169 11.76 -3.63 -10.76
N GLY A 170 12.12 -3.78 -9.48
CA GLY A 170 12.25 -2.66 -8.53
C GLY A 170 10.96 -1.87 -8.34
N ASP A 171 11.08 -0.55 -8.25
CA ASP A 171 9.96 0.38 -8.07
C ASP A 171 9.30 0.79 -9.38
N THR A 172 9.40 -0.05 -10.43
CA THR A 172 8.74 0.20 -11.71
C THR A 172 7.25 -0.16 -11.64
N ASP A 173 6.47 0.39 -12.57
CA ASP A 173 5.04 0.07 -12.73
C ASP A 173 4.79 -1.29 -13.41
N TYR A 174 5.81 -2.15 -13.49
CA TYR A 174 5.75 -3.42 -14.20
C TYR A 174 5.95 -4.61 -13.27
N ILE A 175 5.34 -5.75 -13.63
CA ILE A 175 5.57 -7.07 -13.03
C ILE A 175 5.87 -8.08 -14.13
N ALA A 176 6.92 -8.86 -13.96
CA ALA A 176 7.23 -9.96 -14.86
C ALA A 176 6.19 -11.08 -14.67
N ASN A 177 5.23 -11.17 -15.59
CA ASN A 177 4.18 -12.19 -15.58
C ASN A 177 4.64 -13.49 -16.25
N ASP A 178 5.48 -13.37 -17.24
CA ASP A 178 6.06 -14.48 -18.00
C ASP A 178 7.50 -14.16 -18.38
N ILE A 179 8.43 -15.10 -18.17
CA ILE A 179 9.85 -14.97 -18.49
C ILE A 179 10.23 -16.16 -19.36
N GLN A 180 10.52 -15.87 -20.63
CA GLN A 180 10.91 -16.85 -21.63
C GLN A 180 12.41 -16.74 -21.90
N ILE A 181 13.13 -17.84 -21.70
CA ILE A 181 14.58 -17.89 -21.88
C ILE A 181 14.90 -18.85 -23.02
N PHE A 182 15.68 -18.38 -24.00
CA PHE A 182 16.07 -19.14 -25.16
C PHE A 182 17.58 -19.25 -25.28
N ALA A 183 18.05 -20.44 -25.60
CA ALA A 183 19.44 -20.68 -26.00
C ALA A 183 19.43 -21.33 -27.40
N HIS A 184 20.03 -20.68 -28.40
CA HIS A 184 20.09 -21.17 -29.77
C HIS A 184 18.70 -21.56 -30.35
N ASP A 185 17.73 -20.65 -30.19
CA ASP A 185 16.32 -20.82 -30.61
C ASP A 185 15.53 -21.92 -29.87
N GLN A 186 16.12 -22.54 -28.81
CA GLN A 186 15.45 -23.50 -27.96
C GLN A 186 15.02 -22.87 -26.64
N LEU A 187 13.75 -23.07 -26.28
CA LEU A 187 13.22 -22.64 -24.97
C LEU A 187 13.87 -23.44 -23.83
N CYS A 188 14.47 -22.75 -22.90
CA CYS A 188 15.08 -23.33 -21.70
C CYS A 188 14.04 -23.50 -20.59
N SER A 189 13.51 -24.71 -20.40
CA SER A 189 12.55 -25.02 -19.34
C SER A 189 13.20 -25.46 -18.03
N ASP A 190 14.34 -26.18 -18.11
CA ASP A 190 14.95 -26.81 -16.94
C ASP A 190 16.39 -26.35 -16.70
N THR A 191 17.11 -26.02 -17.75
CA THR A 191 18.53 -25.66 -17.71
C THR A 191 18.85 -24.49 -18.63
N PHE A 192 19.89 -23.72 -18.27
CA PHE A 192 20.48 -22.70 -19.12
C PHE A 192 22.00 -22.93 -19.23
N PRO A 193 22.56 -23.08 -20.44
CA PRO A 193 23.93 -23.58 -20.60
C PRO A 193 25.02 -22.56 -20.29
N TYR A 194 24.69 -21.27 -20.15
CA TYR A 194 25.67 -20.21 -19.97
C TYR A 194 25.62 -19.57 -18.60
N PHE A 195 26.79 -19.09 -18.14
CA PHE A 195 26.92 -18.27 -16.95
C PHE A 195 26.68 -16.80 -17.29
N ILE A 196 25.87 -16.12 -16.49
CA ILE A 196 25.66 -14.67 -16.58
C ILE A 196 26.21 -14.06 -15.28
N PRO A 197 27.23 -13.21 -15.36
CA PRO A 197 27.73 -12.50 -14.19
C PRO A 197 26.66 -11.54 -13.68
N THR A 198 26.44 -11.53 -12.37
CA THR A 198 25.48 -10.67 -11.65
C THR A 198 26.10 -9.34 -11.25
#